data_ee3a909bf70d1629e9f8240151df2681
#
_entry.id   ee3a909bf70d1629e9f8240151df2681
#
_cell.length_a   1.000
_cell.length_b   1.000
_cell.length_c   1.000
_cell.angle_alpha   90.00
_cell.angle_beta   90.00
_cell.angle_gamma   90.00
#
_symmetry.space_group_name_H-M   'P 1'
#
loop_
_entity.id
_entity.type
_entity.pdbx_description
1 polymer ?
#
loop_
_entity_poly.entity_id
_entity_poly.type
_entity_poly.pdbx_seq_one_letter_code
_entity_poly.pdbx_strand_id
1 'polypeptide(L)'
;MNKIILLLLLIAFISCSDNNENISGNTGLFNQTTFFDGLSRDYILYVPSSYDENENTPIVFNLHGGSGTAEEQMNYVSDMRNLSDSEKFILIYPQASSDSNGIPIWNLGGVNSKATDVDDVGYISHLIDKISEFYSVDRDRIYVTGFSNGGYLSFELACKLSSEIAAFASVAGHMFIDTYNDCSPTHPTPFLSINGTEDNYDGIAGYYLPIDNSNNYWIEYNKTDLVPEIIEIDDANTTDGSSVQYYSWKNGTNGVEIDHYKVLGGDHSWPSLNTNSDKGKSNGDIDSNRIIWEFFSRFDINGLR
;
A
#
# COMPACT_ATOMS: atom_id res chain seq x y z
N MET A 1 -36.16 11.62 -61.72
CA MET A 1 -35.64 10.33 -61.18
C MET A 1 -34.53 10.66 -60.23
N ASN A 2 -34.83 10.81 -58.92
CA ASN A 2 -33.87 11.13 -57.89
C ASN A 2 -33.30 9.81 -57.31
N LYS A 3 -32.00 9.61 -57.48
CA LYS A 3 -31.30 8.48 -56.84
C LYS A 3 -30.93 8.89 -55.39
N ILE A 4 -31.55 8.26 -54.41
CA ILE A 4 -31.16 8.34 -52.99
C ILE A 4 -29.97 7.40 -52.80
N ILE A 5 -28.80 7.98 -52.51
CA ILE A 5 -27.61 7.23 -52.12
C ILE A 5 -27.70 7.01 -50.59
N LEU A 6 -27.95 5.77 -50.21
CA LEU A 6 -27.95 5.34 -48.78
C LEU A 6 -26.51 5.13 -48.34
N LEU A 7 -25.98 6.05 -47.52
CA LEU A 7 -24.65 5.92 -46.93
C LEU A 7 -24.75 5.03 -45.70
N LEU A 8 -24.31 3.78 -45.80
CA LEU A 8 -24.16 2.87 -44.68
C LEU A 8 -22.93 3.27 -43.87
N LEU A 9 -23.13 3.88 -42.68
CA LEU A 9 -22.08 4.08 -41.69
C LEU A 9 -21.76 2.70 -41.07
N LEU A 10 -20.64 2.12 -41.41
CA LEU A 10 -20.05 1.00 -40.69
C LEU A 10 -19.46 1.55 -39.38
N ILE A 11 -20.15 1.36 -38.27
CA ILE A 11 -19.59 1.58 -36.94
C ILE A 11 -18.71 0.36 -36.65
N ALA A 12 -17.40 0.52 -36.81
CA ALA A 12 -16.43 -0.44 -36.33
C ALA A 12 -16.39 -0.34 -34.80
N PHE A 13 -16.98 -1.31 -34.11
CA PHE A 13 -16.70 -1.52 -32.71
C PHE A 13 -15.24 -2.00 -32.59
N ILE A 14 -14.36 -1.10 -32.19
CA ILE A 14 -13.03 -1.48 -31.72
C ILE A 14 -13.27 -2.15 -30.36
N SER A 15 -13.38 -3.46 -30.37
CA SER A 15 -13.25 -4.26 -29.16
C SER A 15 -11.80 -4.12 -28.71
N CYS A 16 -11.52 -3.30 -27.71
CA CYS A 16 -10.30 -3.46 -26.93
C CYS A 16 -10.37 -4.85 -26.31
N SER A 17 -9.66 -5.81 -26.85
CA SER A 17 -9.44 -7.06 -26.17
C SER A 17 -8.51 -6.76 -25.00
N ASP A 18 -9.02 -6.73 -23.79
CA ASP A 18 -8.21 -6.96 -22.61
C ASP A 18 -7.44 -8.26 -22.87
N ASN A 19 -6.11 -8.20 -22.85
CA ASN A 19 -5.26 -9.38 -22.85
C ASN A 19 -5.38 -10.06 -21.47
N ASN A 20 -6.59 -10.39 -21.07
CA ASN A 20 -6.84 -11.22 -19.91
C ASN A 20 -6.50 -12.65 -20.30
N GLU A 21 -5.25 -13.06 -20.07
CA GLU A 21 -4.99 -14.48 -19.87
C GLU A 21 -5.99 -14.95 -18.80
N ASN A 22 -6.57 -16.13 -19.00
CA ASN A 22 -7.54 -16.67 -18.05
C ASN A 22 -6.81 -17.00 -16.74
N ILE A 23 -6.77 -16.01 -15.81
CA ILE A 23 -6.09 -16.12 -14.51
C ILE A 23 -6.97 -16.75 -13.44
N SER A 24 -8.26 -16.95 -13.71
CA SER A 24 -9.22 -17.48 -12.73
C SER A 24 -8.74 -18.78 -12.11
N GLY A 25 -8.56 -18.80 -10.79
CA GLY A 25 -8.13 -19.96 -10.01
C GLY A 25 -6.66 -20.36 -10.19
N ASN A 26 -5.89 -19.70 -11.04
CA ASN A 26 -4.47 -20.01 -11.25
C ASN A 26 -3.60 -19.37 -10.17
N THR A 27 -2.57 -20.12 -9.72
CA THR A 27 -1.54 -19.63 -8.78
C THR A 27 -0.28 -19.19 -9.52
N GLY A 28 0.51 -18.30 -8.92
CA GLY A 28 1.78 -17.81 -9.45
C GLY A 28 1.82 -16.31 -9.71
N LEU A 29 2.76 -15.89 -10.56
CA LEU A 29 3.03 -14.50 -10.88
C LEU A 29 2.44 -14.12 -12.23
N PHE A 30 1.66 -13.03 -12.27
CA PHE A 30 0.99 -12.53 -13.47
C PHE A 30 1.24 -11.04 -13.64
N ASN A 31 1.76 -10.62 -14.79
CA ASN A 31 1.76 -9.22 -15.21
C ASN A 31 0.43 -8.94 -15.89
N GLN A 32 -0.34 -8.02 -15.35
CA GLN A 32 -1.71 -7.74 -15.77
C GLN A 32 -1.88 -6.27 -16.12
N THR A 33 -2.85 -6.01 -16.95
CA THR A 33 -3.28 -4.67 -17.33
C THR A 33 -4.80 -4.58 -17.19
N THR A 34 -5.31 -3.50 -16.64
CA THR A 34 -6.75 -3.19 -16.60
C THR A 34 -7.01 -1.80 -17.16
N PHE A 35 -8.23 -1.58 -17.64
CA PHE A 35 -8.66 -0.27 -18.09
C PHE A 35 -9.50 0.39 -16.99
N PHE A 36 -9.03 1.53 -16.50
CA PHE A 36 -9.70 2.29 -15.45
C PHE A 36 -9.60 3.79 -15.73
N ASP A 37 -10.71 4.50 -15.61
CA ASP A 37 -10.85 5.96 -15.79
C ASP A 37 -10.19 6.49 -17.08
N GLY A 38 -10.42 5.78 -18.19
CA GLY A 38 -9.87 6.15 -19.51
C GLY A 38 -8.40 5.82 -19.73
N LEU A 39 -7.74 5.17 -18.77
CA LEU A 39 -6.32 4.82 -18.81
C LEU A 39 -6.11 3.30 -18.76
N SER A 40 -5.05 2.84 -19.44
CA SER A 40 -4.51 1.50 -19.24
C SER A 40 -3.59 1.52 -18.02
N ARG A 41 -3.88 0.67 -17.02
CA ARG A 41 -3.18 0.62 -15.73
C ARG A 41 -2.60 -0.78 -15.53
N ASP A 42 -1.29 -0.84 -15.30
CA ASP A 42 -0.58 -2.10 -15.11
C ASP A 42 -0.48 -2.46 -13.62
N TYR A 43 -0.44 -3.76 -13.33
CA TYR A 43 -0.17 -4.29 -11.99
C TYR A 43 0.45 -5.67 -12.08
N ILE A 44 1.18 -6.06 -11.03
CA ILE A 44 1.67 -7.42 -10.84
C ILE A 44 0.78 -8.08 -9.80
N LEU A 45 0.23 -9.23 -10.16
CA LEU A 45 -0.56 -10.09 -9.28
C LEU A 45 0.26 -11.32 -8.93
N TYR A 46 0.39 -11.61 -7.64
CA TYR A 46 0.91 -12.88 -7.16
C TYR A 46 -0.15 -13.61 -6.35
N VAL A 47 -0.52 -14.79 -6.82
CA VAL A 47 -1.46 -15.69 -6.14
C VAL A 47 -0.65 -16.80 -5.51
N PRO A 48 -0.71 -16.99 -4.16
CA PRO A 48 0.12 -17.97 -3.48
C PRO A 48 -0.15 -19.40 -3.96
N SER A 49 0.88 -20.22 -3.95
CA SER A 49 0.76 -21.65 -4.30
C SER A 49 -0.19 -22.42 -3.37
N SER A 50 -0.46 -21.86 -2.19
CA SER A 50 -1.38 -22.37 -1.17
C SER A 50 -2.83 -21.87 -1.33
N TYR A 51 -3.15 -21.11 -2.40
CA TYR A 51 -4.51 -20.62 -2.66
C TYR A 51 -5.50 -21.78 -2.84
N ASP A 52 -6.66 -21.67 -2.19
CA ASP A 52 -7.80 -22.58 -2.33
C ASP A 52 -9.06 -21.77 -2.68
N GLU A 53 -9.70 -22.06 -3.80
CA GLU A 53 -10.92 -21.37 -4.27
C GLU A 53 -12.12 -21.53 -3.31
N ASN A 54 -12.07 -22.49 -2.39
CA ASN A 54 -13.09 -22.72 -1.38
C ASN A 54 -12.87 -21.96 -0.08
N GLU A 55 -11.73 -21.25 0.07
CA GLU A 55 -11.38 -20.43 1.22
C GLU A 55 -11.27 -18.96 0.80
N ASN A 56 -11.87 -18.06 1.58
CA ASN A 56 -11.69 -16.61 1.34
C ASN A 56 -10.27 -16.18 1.73
N THR A 57 -9.57 -15.56 0.79
CA THR A 57 -8.15 -15.21 0.89
C THR A 57 -7.96 -13.71 1.05
N PRO A 58 -7.19 -13.22 2.05
CA PRO A 58 -6.86 -11.81 2.20
C PRO A 58 -6.12 -11.24 0.99
N ILE A 59 -6.21 -9.93 0.79
CA ILE A 59 -5.39 -9.19 -0.18
C ILE A 59 -4.43 -8.25 0.54
N VAL A 60 -3.20 -8.18 0.04
CA VAL A 60 -2.21 -7.15 0.40
C VAL A 60 -1.82 -6.37 -0.85
N PHE A 61 -2.06 -5.07 -0.85
CA PHE A 61 -1.48 -4.15 -1.81
C PHE A 61 -0.14 -3.64 -1.29
N ASN A 62 0.89 -3.68 -2.14
CA ASN A 62 2.23 -3.22 -1.82
C ASN A 62 2.67 -2.16 -2.84
N LEU A 63 2.67 -0.89 -2.43
CA LEU A 63 2.78 0.28 -3.29
C LEU A 63 4.22 0.75 -3.39
N HIS A 64 4.71 0.96 -4.62
CA HIS A 64 6.08 1.45 -4.86
C HIS A 64 6.24 2.93 -4.48
N GLY A 65 7.50 3.34 -4.23
CA GLY A 65 7.86 4.74 -4.01
C GLY A 65 7.81 5.60 -5.28
N GLY A 66 7.90 6.90 -5.11
CA GLY A 66 7.99 7.84 -6.24
C GLY A 66 9.16 7.51 -7.16
N SER A 67 8.99 7.63 -8.47
CA SER A 67 9.91 7.23 -9.53
C SER A 67 10.24 5.73 -9.61
N GLY A 68 9.64 4.91 -8.75
CA GLY A 68 9.81 3.46 -8.77
C GLY A 68 8.79 2.76 -9.67
N THR A 69 8.90 1.44 -9.71
CA THR A 69 7.97 0.58 -10.45
C THR A 69 7.44 -0.55 -9.57
N ALA A 70 6.32 -1.15 -9.98
CA ALA A 70 5.77 -2.35 -9.34
C ALA A 70 6.81 -3.49 -9.31
N GLU A 71 7.59 -3.65 -10.38
CA GLU A 71 8.64 -4.66 -10.49
C GLU A 71 9.80 -4.39 -9.53
N GLU A 72 10.24 -3.13 -9.40
CA GLU A 72 11.29 -2.75 -8.44
C GLU A 72 10.82 -2.94 -7.00
N GLN A 73 9.58 -2.57 -6.68
CA GLN A 73 9.01 -2.79 -5.36
C GLN A 73 9.00 -4.28 -5.02
N MET A 74 8.56 -5.13 -5.94
CA MET A 74 8.50 -6.57 -5.76
C MET A 74 9.90 -7.21 -5.63
N ASN A 75 10.86 -6.83 -6.48
CA ASN A 75 12.11 -7.58 -6.58
C ASN A 75 13.23 -7.05 -5.67
N TYR A 76 13.20 -5.75 -5.31
CA TYR A 76 14.34 -5.09 -4.66
C TYR A 76 13.99 -4.34 -3.36
N VAL A 77 12.73 -3.96 -3.15
CA VAL A 77 12.33 -3.21 -1.97
C VAL A 77 11.60 -4.11 -0.98
N SER A 78 10.54 -4.78 -1.42
CA SER A 78 9.63 -5.54 -0.55
C SER A 78 9.11 -6.78 -1.28
N ASP A 79 9.94 -7.83 -1.36
CA ASP A 79 9.49 -9.12 -1.88
C ASP A 79 8.73 -9.90 -0.79
N MET A 80 7.42 -9.88 -0.88
CA MET A 80 6.54 -10.61 0.04
C MET A 80 6.02 -11.94 -0.52
N ARG A 81 6.50 -12.43 -1.67
CA ARG A 81 5.97 -13.64 -2.33
C ARG A 81 6.11 -14.90 -1.48
N ASN A 82 7.28 -15.13 -0.88
CA ASN A 82 7.48 -16.28 0.01
C ASN A 82 6.59 -16.20 1.27
N LEU A 83 6.38 -14.98 1.77
CA LEU A 83 5.49 -14.73 2.89
C LEU A 83 4.03 -14.97 2.47
N SER A 84 3.62 -14.52 1.28
CA SER A 84 2.31 -14.80 0.70
C SER A 84 2.03 -16.31 0.60
N ASP A 85 3.02 -17.10 0.15
CA ASP A 85 2.89 -18.55 0.08
C ASP A 85 2.69 -19.21 1.46
N SER A 86 3.44 -18.76 2.48
CA SER A 86 3.36 -19.35 3.82
C SER A 86 2.13 -18.90 4.61
N GLU A 87 1.70 -17.66 4.42
CA GLU A 87 0.65 -17.01 5.21
C GLU A 87 -0.70 -16.91 4.47
N LYS A 88 -0.75 -17.34 3.20
CA LYS A 88 -1.96 -17.47 2.39
C LYS A 88 -2.68 -16.13 2.14
N PHE A 89 -2.04 -15.17 1.48
CA PHE A 89 -2.68 -13.95 1.02
C PHE A 89 -2.34 -13.67 -0.46
N ILE A 90 -3.27 -13.10 -1.19
CA ILE A 90 -3.06 -12.59 -2.55
C ILE A 90 -2.26 -11.29 -2.44
N LEU A 91 -1.20 -11.15 -3.24
CA LEU A 91 -0.32 -10.00 -3.20
C LEU A 91 -0.39 -9.23 -4.52
N ILE A 92 -0.57 -7.91 -4.44
CA ILE A 92 -0.72 -7.05 -5.60
C ILE A 92 0.30 -5.91 -5.50
N TYR A 93 1.08 -5.71 -6.58
CA TYR A 93 1.94 -4.57 -6.78
C TYR A 93 1.38 -3.71 -7.93
N PRO A 94 0.56 -2.71 -7.63
CA PRO A 94 0.03 -1.83 -8.66
C PRO A 94 1.12 -0.89 -9.20
N GLN A 95 0.96 -0.44 -10.46
CA GLN A 95 1.83 0.56 -11.07
C GLN A 95 1.16 1.93 -11.06
N ALA A 96 1.86 2.93 -10.51
CA ALA A 96 1.45 4.33 -10.60
C ALA A 96 1.48 4.83 -12.05
N SER A 97 0.61 5.76 -12.37
CA SER A 97 0.70 6.54 -13.60
C SER A 97 1.93 7.46 -13.58
N SER A 98 2.40 7.86 -14.76
CA SER A 98 3.50 8.81 -14.86
C SER A 98 2.99 10.26 -14.81
N ASP A 99 3.78 11.15 -14.21
CA ASP A 99 3.57 12.58 -14.30
C ASP A 99 3.86 13.14 -15.72
N SER A 100 3.76 14.44 -15.90
CA SER A 100 4.04 15.12 -17.17
C SER A 100 5.48 14.96 -17.68
N ASN A 101 6.41 14.51 -16.84
CA ASN A 101 7.80 14.25 -17.19
C ASN A 101 8.08 12.75 -17.44
N GLY A 102 7.05 11.91 -17.37
CA GLY A 102 7.16 10.46 -17.52
C GLY A 102 7.65 9.74 -16.26
N ILE A 103 7.59 10.37 -15.10
CA ILE A 103 8.03 9.80 -13.83
C ILE A 103 6.83 9.15 -13.13
N PRO A 104 6.87 7.83 -12.81
CA PRO A 104 5.81 7.17 -12.06
C PRO A 104 5.66 7.78 -10.66
N ILE A 105 4.45 8.22 -10.32
CA ILE A 105 4.15 8.83 -9.03
C ILE A 105 2.66 8.69 -8.71
N TRP A 106 2.34 8.33 -7.47
CA TRP A 106 0.98 8.26 -6.99
C TRP A 106 0.39 9.65 -6.79
N ASN A 107 -0.86 9.82 -7.20
CA ASN A 107 -1.64 11.02 -6.92
C ASN A 107 -2.18 10.95 -5.49
N LEU A 108 -1.72 11.88 -4.66
CA LEU A 108 -2.12 11.99 -3.25
C LEU A 108 -3.30 12.97 -3.06
N GLY A 109 -3.89 13.45 -4.16
CA GLY A 109 -4.88 14.51 -4.11
C GLY A 109 -4.29 15.88 -3.75
N GLY A 110 -5.18 16.88 -3.68
CA GLY A 110 -4.82 18.25 -3.27
C GLY A 110 -4.04 19.06 -4.31
N VAL A 111 -3.85 20.34 -3.98
CA VAL A 111 -3.24 21.34 -4.89
C VAL A 111 -1.73 21.19 -5.03
N ASN A 112 -1.08 20.45 -4.12
CA ASN A 112 0.37 20.25 -4.09
C ASN A 112 0.80 18.91 -4.71
N SER A 113 -0.15 18.09 -5.18
CA SER A 113 0.18 16.83 -5.84
C SER A 113 0.97 17.10 -7.13
N LYS A 114 2.10 16.41 -7.29
CA LYS A 114 2.91 16.45 -8.54
C LYS A 114 2.39 15.47 -9.59
N ALA A 115 1.48 14.59 -9.19
CA ALA A 115 0.86 13.63 -10.09
C ALA A 115 -0.07 14.33 -11.09
N THR A 116 -0.38 13.66 -12.17
CA THR A 116 -1.46 14.01 -13.09
C THR A 116 -2.80 13.85 -12.36
N ASP A 117 -3.87 14.45 -12.92
CA ASP A 117 -5.25 14.31 -12.40
C ASP A 117 -5.79 12.88 -12.63
N VAL A 118 -5.11 11.86 -12.08
CA VAL A 118 -5.55 10.46 -12.14
C VAL A 118 -6.14 10.05 -10.80
N ASP A 119 -7.15 9.21 -10.84
CA ASP A 119 -7.80 8.67 -9.64
C ASP A 119 -7.12 7.37 -9.19
N ASP A 120 -6.03 7.49 -8.42
CA ASP A 120 -5.32 6.32 -7.87
C ASP A 120 -6.12 5.65 -6.74
N VAL A 121 -6.93 6.39 -6.00
CA VAL A 121 -7.82 5.84 -4.97
C VAL A 121 -8.87 4.93 -5.61
N GLY A 122 -9.57 5.43 -6.62
CA GLY A 122 -10.53 4.63 -7.38
C GLY A 122 -9.87 3.45 -8.11
N TYR A 123 -8.62 3.59 -8.56
CA TYR A 123 -7.88 2.49 -9.18
C TYR A 123 -7.64 1.32 -8.20
N ILE A 124 -7.27 1.60 -6.96
CA ILE A 124 -7.10 0.53 -5.95
C ILE A 124 -8.43 -0.15 -5.64
N SER A 125 -9.52 0.61 -5.45
CA SER A 125 -10.87 0.04 -5.27
C SER A 125 -11.29 -0.81 -6.48
N HIS A 126 -11.04 -0.33 -7.71
CA HIS A 126 -11.27 -1.11 -8.93
C HIS A 126 -10.48 -2.43 -8.95
N LEU A 127 -9.22 -2.44 -8.48
CA LEU A 127 -8.44 -3.67 -8.41
C LEU A 127 -9.00 -4.66 -7.38
N ILE A 128 -9.53 -4.19 -6.23
CA ILE A 128 -10.20 -5.05 -5.26
C ILE A 128 -11.38 -5.78 -5.93
N ASP A 129 -12.23 -5.04 -6.65
CA ASP A 129 -13.36 -5.61 -7.37
C ASP A 129 -12.90 -6.57 -8.46
N LYS A 130 -11.93 -6.14 -9.27
CA LYS A 130 -11.39 -6.94 -10.39
C LYS A 130 -10.82 -8.28 -9.94
N ILE A 131 -10.02 -8.30 -8.86
CA ILE A 131 -9.45 -9.54 -8.32
C ILE A 131 -10.55 -10.43 -7.73
N SER A 132 -11.56 -9.84 -7.08
CA SER A 132 -12.72 -10.58 -6.55
C SER A 132 -13.60 -11.24 -7.62
N GLU A 133 -13.49 -10.83 -8.89
CA GLU A 133 -14.16 -11.52 -10.00
C GLU A 133 -13.53 -12.88 -10.33
N PHE A 134 -12.24 -13.07 -10.03
CA PHE A 134 -11.46 -14.24 -10.45
C PHE A 134 -11.03 -15.13 -9.27
N TYR A 135 -11.02 -14.60 -8.05
CA TYR A 135 -10.53 -15.29 -6.86
C TYR A 135 -11.50 -15.13 -5.69
N SER A 136 -11.54 -16.15 -4.81
CA SER A 136 -12.26 -16.08 -3.53
C SER A 136 -11.52 -15.15 -2.57
N VAL A 137 -11.94 -13.88 -2.55
CA VAL A 137 -11.33 -12.83 -1.73
C VAL A 137 -12.07 -12.67 -0.42
N ASP A 138 -11.32 -12.55 0.68
CA ASP A 138 -11.84 -12.09 1.96
C ASP A 138 -11.90 -10.56 1.97
N ARG A 139 -13.05 -10.01 1.65
CA ARG A 139 -13.23 -8.54 1.55
C ARG A 139 -13.19 -7.85 2.91
N ASP A 140 -13.26 -8.58 4.01
CA ASP A 140 -13.06 -8.03 5.35
C ASP A 140 -11.56 -7.93 5.71
N ARG A 141 -10.67 -8.50 4.88
CA ARG A 141 -9.23 -8.52 5.10
C ARG A 141 -8.46 -7.99 3.87
N ILE A 142 -8.69 -6.74 3.53
CA ILE A 142 -7.94 -6.00 2.52
C ILE A 142 -6.97 -5.08 3.21
N TYR A 143 -5.69 -5.21 2.89
CA TYR A 143 -4.61 -4.46 3.52
C TYR A 143 -3.81 -3.68 2.49
N VAL A 144 -3.22 -2.57 2.91
CA VAL A 144 -2.36 -1.76 2.06
C VAL A 144 -1.08 -1.38 2.78
N THR A 145 0.05 -1.50 2.10
CA THR A 145 1.33 -0.99 2.54
C THR A 145 2.07 -0.35 1.36
N GLY A 146 3.05 0.49 1.66
CA GLY A 146 3.86 1.09 0.62
C GLY A 146 5.09 1.79 1.15
N PHE A 147 6.02 2.04 0.23
CA PHE A 147 7.27 2.74 0.48
C PHE A 147 7.17 4.20 0.04
N SER A 148 7.65 5.14 0.86
CA SER A 148 7.78 6.55 0.48
C SER A 148 6.45 7.10 -0.10
N ASN A 149 6.40 7.51 -1.35
CA ASN A 149 5.18 7.96 -2.04
C ASN A 149 4.03 6.93 -1.98
N GLY A 150 4.33 5.62 -2.06
CA GLY A 150 3.36 4.55 -1.81
C GLY A 150 2.89 4.50 -0.35
N GLY A 151 3.78 4.82 0.59
CA GLY A 151 3.44 4.98 2.00
C GLY A 151 2.52 6.19 2.25
N TYR A 152 2.73 7.30 1.52
CA TYR A 152 1.82 8.45 1.57
C TYR A 152 0.44 8.09 1.01
N LEU A 153 0.39 7.35 -0.11
CA LEU A 153 -0.87 6.88 -0.67
C LEU A 153 -1.59 5.92 0.29
N SER A 154 -0.87 5.13 1.09
CA SER A 154 -1.50 4.25 2.09
C SER A 154 -2.33 5.03 3.11
N PHE A 155 -1.89 6.23 3.53
CA PHE A 155 -2.68 7.13 4.36
C PHE A 155 -3.94 7.64 3.63
N GLU A 156 -3.80 8.03 2.36
CA GLU A 156 -4.93 8.51 1.55
C GLU A 156 -5.99 7.41 1.38
N LEU A 157 -5.55 6.18 1.09
CA LEU A 157 -6.44 5.02 0.96
C LEU A 157 -7.17 4.72 2.27
N ALA A 158 -6.48 4.75 3.42
CA ALA A 158 -7.10 4.57 4.72
C ALA A 158 -8.15 5.64 5.03
N CYS A 159 -7.95 6.88 4.56
CA CYS A 159 -8.93 7.96 4.71
C CYS A 159 -10.11 7.84 3.77
N LYS A 160 -9.90 7.50 2.50
CA LYS A 160 -10.92 7.55 1.44
C LYS A 160 -11.61 6.22 1.18
N LEU A 161 -10.90 5.09 1.38
CA LEU A 161 -11.41 3.72 1.23
C LEU A 161 -11.53 3.00 2.57
N SER A 162 -11.78 3.71 3.65
CA SER A 162 -11.88 3.12 4.99
C SER A 162 -12.93 2.01 5.10
N SER A 163 -13.97 2.01 4.28
CA SER A 163 -14.96 0.92 4.21
C SER A 163 -14.45 -0.35 3.53
N GLU A 164 -13.27 -0.32 2.91
CA GLU A 164 -12.67 -1.44 2.19
C GLU A 164 -11.34 -1.88 2.81
N ILE A 165 -10.57 -0.94 3.40
CA ILE A 165 -9.24 -1.20 3.95
C ILE A 165 -9.33 -1.56 5.44
N ALA A 166 -8.98 -2.78 5.78
CA ALA A 166 -9.04 -3.31 7.16
C ALA A 166 -7.88 -2.80 8.04
N ALA A 167 -6.68 -2.67 7.47
CA ALA A 167 -5.52 -2.10 8.14
C ALA A 167 -4.52 -1.57 7.10
N PHE A 168 -3.66 -0.63 7.51
CA PHE A 168 -2.62 -0.12 6.62
C PHE A 168 -1.27 0.03 7.31
N ALA A 169 -0.21 0.04 6.48
CA ALA A 169 1.14 0.29 6.94
C ALA A 169 1.85 1.27 6.01
N SER A 170 2.75 2.10 6.57
CA SER A 170 3.55 3.05 5.83
C SER A 170 5.02 2.91 6.21
N VAL A 171 5.89 2.69 5.22
CA VAL A 171 7.34 2.61 5.42
C VAL A 171 8.00 3.81 4.78
N ALA A 172 8.78 4.57 5.57
CA ALA A 172 9.39 5.84 5.18
C ALA A 172 8.35 6.79 4.53
N GLY A 173 7.10 6.69 4.96
CA GLY A 173 5.97 7.49 4.48
C GLY A 173 5.37 8.32 5.61
N HIS A 174 4.78 9.45 5.25
CA HIS A 174 4.18 10.41 6.16
C HIS A 174 2.80 10.82 5.63
N MET A 175 1.93 11.30 6.51
CA MET A 175 0.64 11.81 6.09
C MET A 175 0.84 13.14 5.33
N PHE A 176 0.31 13.20 4.11
CA PHE A 176 0.34 14.42 3.32
C PHE A 176 -0.64 15.43 3.92
N ILE A 177 -0.30 16.74 3.89
CA ILE A 177 -1.10 17.77 4.55
C ILE A 177 -2.53 17.83 3.99
N ASP A 178 -2.68 17.72 2.68
CA ASP A 178 -4.01 17.73 2.06
C ASP A 178 -4.81 16.48 2.44
N THR A 179 -4.17 15.29 2.50
CA THR A 179 -4.78 14.08 3.06
C THR A 179 -5.25 14.29 4.50
N TYR A 180 -4.41 14.88 5.37
CA TYR A 180 -4.78 15.17 6.76
C TYR A 180 -6.01 16.07 6.86
N ASN A 181 -6.05 17.14 6.07
CA ASN A 181 -7.14 18.11 6.10
C ASN A 181 -8.48 17.50 5.65
N ASP A 182 -8.46 16.54 4.72
CA ASP A 182 -9.64 15.93 4.12
C ASP A 182 -9.92 14.51 4.64
N CYS A 183 -9.12 14.00 5.60
CA CYS A 183 -9.26 12.65 6.14
C CYS A 183 -10.55 12.50 6.94
N SER A 184 -11.40 11.58 6.53
CA SER A 184 -12.67 11.30 7.18
C SER A 184 -13.01 9.81 7.11
N PRO A 185 -12.22 8.94 7.78
CA PRO A 185 -12.48 7.52 7.78
C PRO A 185 -13.85 7.20 8.42
N THR A 186 -14.45 6.07 8.05
CA THR A 186 -15.78 5.68 8.53
C THR A 186 -15.73 4.71 9.71
N HIS A 187 -14.58 4.12 9.98
CA HIS A 187 -14.36 3.22 11.13
C HIS A 187 -12.93 3.34 11.66
N PRO A 188 -12.68 2.92 12.93
CA PRO A 188 -11.33 2.82 13.46
C PRO A 188 -10.46 1.90 12.60
N THR A 189 -9.29 2.38 12.19
CA THR A 189 -8.41 1.65 11.26
C THR A 189 -7.04 1.41 11.91
N PRO A 190 -6.62 0.15 12.10
CA PRO A 190 -5.29 -0.18 12.60
C PRO A 190 -4.20 0.36 11.68
N PHE A 191 -3.14 0.89 12.27
CA PHE A 191 -2.05 1.53 11.53
C PHE A 191 -0.67 1.13 12.06
N LEU A 192 0.25 0.83 11.15
CA LEU A 192 1.66 0.58 11.45
C LEU A 192 2.55 1.52 10.64
N SER A 193 3.53 2.14 11.30
CA SER A 193 4.56 2.96 10.65
C SER A 193 5.97 2.45 10.94
N ILE A 194 6.87 2.57 9.94
CA ILE A 194 8.30 2.27 10.06
C ILE A 194 9.06 3.45 9.47
N ASN A 195 9.79 4.21 10.30
CA ASN A 195 10.44 5.44 9.85
C ASN A 195 11.81 5.61 10.48
N GLY A 196 12.78 6.09 9.67
CA GLY A 196 14.11 6.46 10.11
C GLY A 196 14.15 7.87 10.71
N THR A 197 14.94 8.08 11.77
CA THR A 197 15.11 9.40 12.40
C THR A 197 15.98 10.36 11.58
N GLU A 198 16.74 9.85 10.61
CA GLU A 198 17.52 10.64 9.67
C GLU A 198 16.85 10.78 8.29
N ASP A 199 15.56 10.42 8.20
CA ASP A 199 14.78 10.59 6.98
C ASP A 199 14.56 12.08 6.68
N ASN A 200 15.15 12.54 5.56
CA ASN A 200 15.10 13.94 5.15
C ASN A 200 13.71 14.40 4.66
N TYR A 201 12.74 13.49 4.52
CA TYR A 201 11.37 13.81 4.13
C TYR A 201 10.46 14.02 5.34
N ASP A 202 10.90 13.69 6.56
CA ASP A 202 10.08 13.86 7.75
C ASP A 202 9.79 15.35 8.02
N GLY A 203 8.50 15.70 8.04
CA GLY A 203 8.04 17.03 8.40
C GLY A 203 8.43 18.14 7.43
N ILE A 204 8.60 17.86 6.12
CA ILE A 204 8.82 18.95 5.14
C ILE A 204 7.63 19.90 5.15
N ALA A 205 7.89 21.13 5.62
CA ALA A 205 6.87 22.15 5.81
C ALA A 205 6.08 22.43 4.53
N GLY A 206 4.76 22.40 4.63
CA GLY A 206 3.83 22.63 3.53
C GLY A 206 3.49 21.42 2.68
N TYR A 207 4.09 20.25 2.98
CA TYR A 207 3.82 19.01 2.24
C TYR A 207 3.47 17.83 3.17
N TYR A 208 4.37 17.47 4.09
CA TYR A 208 4.23 16.30 4.94
C TYR A 208 4.15 16.68 6.41
N LEU A 209 3.28 16.00 7.14
CA LEU A 209 3.31 16.08 8.60
C LEU A 209 4.53 15.32 9.13
N PRO A 210 5.15 15.78 10.24
CA PRO A 210 6.05 14.92 11.00
C PRO A 210 5.39 13.60 11.33
N ILE A 211 6.17 12.49 11.36
CA ILE A 211 5.61 11.17 11.61
C ILE A 211 4.88 11.09 12.96
N ASP A 212 5.39 11.78 13.98
CA ASP A 212 4.73 11.82 15.29
C ASP A 212 3.33 12.46 15.20
N ASN A 213 3.14 13.46 14.32
CA ASN A 213 1.82 14.07 14.10
C ASN A 213 0.89 13.15 13.31
N SER A 214 1.43 12.41 12.34
CA SER A 214 0.68 11.39 11.60
C SER A 214 0.20 10.27 12.52
N ASN A 215 1.07 9.78 13.41
CA ASN A 215 0.72 8.80 14.43
C ASN A 215 -0.33 9.35 15.39
N ASN A 216 -0.16 10.57 15.89
CA ASN A 216 -1.10 11.21 16.82
C ASN A 216 -2.51 11.36 16.24
N TYR A 217 -2.63 11.67 14.93
CA TYR A 217 -3.94 11.69 14.28
C TYR A 217 -4.68 10.35 14.43
N TRP A 218 -4.01 9.23 14.15
CA TRP A 218 -4.62 7.90 14.22
C TRP A 218 -4.81 7.42 15.66
N ILE A 219 -3.92 7.78 16.60
CA ILE A 219 -4.07 7.53 18.04
C ILE A 219 -5.37 8.18 18.55
N GLU A 220 -5.57 9.46 18.23
CA GLU A 220 -6.77 10.20 18.63
C GLU A 220 -8.03 9.68 17.95
N TYR A 221 -7.97 9.45 16.63
CA TYR A 221 -9.10 8.95 15.85
C TYR A 221 -9.56 7.57 16.32
N ASN A 222 -8.64 6.64 16.51
CA ASN A 222 -8.90 5.28 16.95
C ASN A 222 -9.20 5.19 18.47
N LYS A 223 -8.94 6.26 19.21
CA LYS A 223 -9.10 6.32 20.70
C LYS A 223 -8.27 5.25 21.41
N THR A 224 -7.05 5.03 20.97
CA THR A 224 -6.11 4.13 21.65
C THR A 224 -5.61 4.75 22.95
N ASP A 225 -4.87 4.00 23.75
CA ASP A 225 -4.13 4.55 24.89
C ASP A 225 -3.23 5.70 24.42
N LEU A 226 -3.10 6.77 25.22
CA LEU A 226 -2.26 7.91 24.87
C LEU A 226 -0.78 7.67 25.19
N VAL A 227 -0.47 6.70 26.03
CA VAL A 227 0.88 6.33 26.43
C VAL A 227 1.20 4.98 25.80
N PRO A 228 2.22 4.89 24.95
CA PRO A 228 2.58 3.64 24.30
C PRO A 228 3.31 2.70 25.25
N GLU A 229 3.21 1.41 25.00
CA GLU A 229 4.24 0.47 25.38
C GLU A 229 5.48 0.71 24.52
N ILE A 230 6.69 0.73 25.10
CA ILE A 230 7.94 0.96 24.38
C ILE A 230 8.85 -0.24 24.62
N ILE A 231 9.36 -0.83 23.54
CA ILE A 231 10.28 -1.96 23.57
C ILE A 231 11.50 -1.63 22.73
N GLU A 232 12.69 -1.78 23.30
CA GLU A 232 13.96 -1.75 22.55
C GLU A 232 14.09 -3.09 21.81
N ILE A 233 14.26 -3.04 20.48
CA ILE A 233 14.52 -4.23 19.68
C ILE A 233 16.01 -4.53 19.76
N ASP A 234 16.38 -5.80 19.84
CA ASP A 234 17.79 -6.23 19.88
C ASP A 234 18.53 -5.74 18.63
N ASP A 235 19.61 -4.99 18.83
CA ASP A 235 20.52 -4.55 17.77
C ASP A 235 21.37 -5.75 17.33
N ALA A 236 20.84 -6.50 16.37
CA ALA A 236 21.48 -7.71 15.83
C ALA A 236 22.57 -7.36 14.80
N ASN A 237 22.46 -6.22 14.12
CA ASN A 237 23.43 -5.73 13.15
C ASN A 237 24.14 -4.46 13.65
N THR A 238 24.98 -4.58 14.66
CA THR A 238 25.72 -3.47 15.27
C THR A 238 26.62 -2.68 14.31
N THR A 239 26.66 -3.02 13.02
CA THR A 239 27.56 -2.41 12.03
C THR A 239 26.86 -1.46 11.07
N ASP A 240 25.53 -1.42 11.04
CA ASP A 240 24.75 -0.54 10.14
C ASP A 240 24.58 0.88 10.73
N GLY A 241 24.88 1.08 12.01
CA GLY A 241 24.83 2.36 12.69
C GLY A 241 23.42 2.82 13.03
N SER A 242 22.48 1.88 13.10
CA SER A 242 21.08 2.11 13.46
C SER A 242 20.62 1.13 14.55
N SER A 243 19.51 1.45 15.21
CA SER A 243 18.81 0.56 16.16
C SER A 243 17.32 0.84 16.10
N VAL A 244 16.48 0.00 16.71
CA VAL A 244 15.03 0.11 16.57
C VAL A 244 14.35 0.20 17.92
N GLN A 245 13.46 1.18 18.07
CA GLN A 245 12.49 1.27 19.15
C GLN A 245 11.09 0.96 18.60
N TYR A 246 10.39 0.03 19.21
CA TYR A 246 9.00 -0.28 18.91
C TYR A 246 8.07 0.39 19.92
N TYR A 247 7.08 1.10 19.40
CA TYR A 247 6.02 1.76 20.15
C TYR A 247 4.70 1.14 19.79
N SER A 248 3.85 0.85 20.79
CA SER A 248 2.50 0.30 20.58
C SER A 248 1.48 1.02 21.43
N TRP A 249 0.47 1.60 20.77
CA TRP A 249 -0.71 2.20 21.41
C TRP A 249 -1.89 1.26 21.22
N LYS A 250 -2.36 0.68 22.33
CA LYS A 250 -3.38 -0.37 22.36
C LYS A 250 -4.74 0.14 22.77
N ASN A 251 -5.70 -0.78 22.93
CA ASN A 251 -7.03 -0.54 23.48
C ASN A 251 -7.88 0.48 22.72
N GLY A 252 -7.66 0.66 21.44
CA GLY A 252 -8.51 1.49 20.58
C GLY A 252 -9.92 0.94 20.43
N THR A 253 -10.81 1.72 19.85
CA THR A 253 -12.18 1.28 19.55
C THR A 253 -12.12 0.00 18.69
N ASN A 254 -12.92 -1.02 19.04
CA ASN A 254 -12.90 -2.35 18.43
C ASN A 254 -11.55 -3.09 18.58
N GLY A 255 -10.74 -2.73 19.57
CA GLY A 255 -9.45 -3.36 19.82
C GLY A 255 -8.35 -3.00 18.81
N VAL A 256 -8.54 -1.97 17.98
CA VAL A 256 -7.50 -1.54 17.04
C VAL A 256 -6.29 -1.00 17.78
N GLU A 257 -5.14 -1.11 17.15
CA GLU A 257 -3.84 -0.70 17.68
C GLU A 257 -3.11 0.18 16.66
N ILE A 258 -2.19 1.01 17.17
CA ILE A 258 -1.23 1.78 16.39
C ILE A 258 0.16 1.31 16.78
N ASP A 259 0.94 0.89 15.82
CA ASP A 259 2.31 0.45 16.01
C ASP A 259 3.29 1.35 15.23
N HIS A 260 4.42 1.68 15.86
CA HIS A 260 5.48 2.46 15.23
C HIS A 260 6.85 1.85 15.51
N TYR A 261 7.57 1.50 14.46
CA TYR A 261 8.97 1.10 14.51
C TYR A 261 9.83 2.31 14.16
N LYS A 262 10.44 2.91 15.17
CA LYS A 262 11.33 4.07 15.03
C LYS A 262 12.76 3.59 14.86
N VAL A 263 13.31 3.77 13.66
CA VAL A 263 14.66 3.36 13.34
C VAL A 263 15.61 4.52 13.66
N LEU A 264 16.30 4.43 14.81
CA LEU A 264 17.26 5.45 15.25
C LEU A 264 18.51 5.40 14.36
N GLY A 265 18.90 6.52 13.76
CA GLY A 265 19.98 6.59 12.79
C GLY A 265 19.65 6.06 11.40
N GLY A 266 18.44 5.52 11.19
CA GLY A 266 17.94 5.10 9.88
C GLY A 266 17.56 6.28 9.00
N ASP A 267 17.73 6.12 7.69
CA ASP A 267 17.35 7.09 6.67
C ASP A 267 16.06 6.70 5.92
N HIS A 268 15.86 7.23 4.71
CA HIS A 268 14.72 6.95 3.84
C HIS A 268 14.83 5.57 3.19
N SER A 269 14.54 4.48 3.95
CA SER A 269 14.77 3.11 3.52
C SER A 269 13.64 2.16 3.95
N TRP A 270 13.63 0.95 3.37
CA TRP A 270 12.78 -0.18 3.78
C TRP A 270 13.64 -1.15 4.60
N PRO A 271 13.54 -1.20 5.92
CA PRO A 271 14.32 -2.09 6.76
C PRO A 271 14.14 -3.56 6.41
N SER A 272 15.24 -4.32 6.34
CA SER A 272 15.22 -5.73 5.99
C SER A 272 16.46 -6.43 6.53
N LEU A 273 16.31 -7.68 6.98
CA LEU A 273 17.44 -8.53 7.42
C LEU A 273 18.47 -8.79 6.29
N ASN A 274 18.09 -8.57 5.03
CA ASN A 274 18.97 -8.66 3.87
C ASN A 274 19.54 -7.29 3.52
N THR A 275 20.66 -6.90 4.14
CA THR A 275 21.28 -5.58 3.98
C THR A 275 21.98 -5.33 2.63
N ASN A 276 21.77 -6.17 1.62
CA ASN A 276 22.34 -6.01 0.28
C ASN A 276 21.64 -4.94 -0.58
N SER A 277 20.78 -4.10 0.00
CA SER A 277 20.20 -2.99 -0.76
C SER A 277 21.20 -1.84 -0.83
N ASP A 278 21.71 -1.53 -2.01
CA ASP A 278 22.61 -0.40 -2.30
C ASP A 278 21.93 0.99 -2.10
N LYS A 279 20.75 1.02 -1.47
CA LYS A 279 19.94 2.23 -1.28
C LYS A 279 19.86 2.61 0.20
N GLY A 280 20.82 3.40 0.65
CA GLY A 280 20.82 4.04 1.95
C GLY A 280 21.29 3.17 3.13
N LYS A 281 21.25 3.74 4.35
CA LYS A 281 21.49 3.02 5.60
C LYS A 281 20.22 2.26 6.00
N SER A 282 19.99 1.10 5.38
CA SER A 282 18.88 0.23 5.76
C SER A 282 19.19 -0.48 7.06
N ASN A 283 18.30 -0.39 8.02
CA ASN A 283 18.41 -1.16 9.26
C ASN A 283 18.28 -2.66 8.99
N GLY A 284 19.18 -3.44 9.62
CA GLY A 284 19.26 -4.89 9.51
C GLY A 284 18.72 -5.67 10.71
N ASP A 285 18.05 -5.01 11.67
CA ASP A 285 17.55 -5.65 12.90
C ASP A 285 16.13 -6.18 12.74
N ILE A 286 15.37 -5.64 11.79
CA ILE A 286 13.96 -5.99 11.57
C ILE A 286 13.67 -6.42 10.13
N ASP A 287 12.66 -7.27 9.98
CA ASP A 287 12.06 -7.64 8.71
C ASP A 287 10.71 -6.94 8.56
N SER A 288 10.70 -5.82 7.85
CA SER A 288 9.49 -5.02 7.65
C SER A 288 8.35 -5.82 7.00
N ASN A 289 8.66 -6.73 6.07
CA ASN A 289 7.63 -7.54 5.41
C ASN A 289 6.88 -8.42 6.42
N ARG A 290 7.63 -9.11 7.29
CA ARG A 290 7.05 -9.97 8.33
C ARG A 290 6.31 -9.17 9.37
N ILE A 291 6.87 -8.07 9.87
CA ILE A 291 6.25 -7.18 10.84
C ILE A 291 4.91 -6.65 10.31
N ILE A 292 4.88 -6.19 9.07
CA ILE A 292 3.66 -5.68 8.41
C ILE A 292 2.60 -6.77 8.34
N TRP A 293 2.95 -7.99 7.92
CA TRP A 293 1.98 -9.08 7.86
C TRP A 293 1.50 -9.52 9.24
N GLU A 294 2.39 -9.67 10.21
CA GLU A 294 2.04 -10.00 11.61
C GLU A 294 1.10 -8.97 12.22
N PHE A 295 1.29 -7.69 11.88
CA PHE A 295 0.36 -6.64 12.24
C PHE A 295 -0.99 -6.82 11.53
N PHE A 296 -1.02 -6.91 10.22
CA PHE A 296 -2.24 -7.02 9.43
C PHE A 296 -3.10 -8.22 9.80
N SER A 297 -2.49 -9.39 9.97
CA SER A 297 -3.18 -10.64 10.24
C SER A 297 -4.00 -10.63 11.53
N ARG A 298 -3.75 -9.69 12.43
CA ARG A 298 -4.51 -9.51 13.68
C ARG A 298 -5.87 -8.86 13.49
N PHE A 299 -6.11 -8.19 12.35
CA PHE A 299 -7.26 -7.33 12.15
C PHE A 299 -8.09 -7.72 10.93
N ASP A 300 -9.37 -7.38 11.01
CA ASP A 300 -10.27 -7.28 9.87
C ASP A 300 -10.96 -5.92 9.87
N ILE A 301 -11.90 -5.70 8.94
CA ILE A 301 -12.63 -4.44 8.81
C ILE A 301 -13.41 -4.06 10.07
N ASN A 302 -13.68 -5.02 10.98
CA ASN A 302 -14.41 -4.81 12.22
C ASN A 302 -13.48 -4.55 13.44
N GLY A 303 -12.17 -4.65 13.27
CA GLY A 303 -11.15 -4.44 14.29
C GLY A 303 -10.33 -5.68 14.61
N LEU A 304 -9.93 -5.86 15.87
CA LEU A 304 -9.13 -7.00 16.33
C LEU A 304 -9.92 -8.31 16.21
N ARG A 305 -9.30 -9.33 15.59
CA ARG A 305 -9.88 -10.67 15.34
C ARG A 305 -9.73 -11.59 16.54
#